data_e4eae46d5c26e210bbc96a018b2c9784
#
_entry.id   e4eae46d5c26e210bbc96a018b2c9784
#
_cell.length_a   1.000
_cell.length_b   1.000
_cell.length_c   1.000
_cell.angle_alpha   90.00
_cell.angle_beta   90.00
_cell.angle_gamma   90.00
#
_symmetry.space_group_name_H-M   'P 1'
#
loop_
_entity.id
_entity.type
_entity.pdbx_description
1 polymer ?
#
loop_
_entity_poly.entity_id
_entity_poly.type
_entity_poly.pdbx_seq_one_letter_code
_entity_poly.pdbx_strand_id
1 'polypeptide(L)'
;GIGANDKGDFFYTDNQGVWNGSSSLKWLRPGSFQGNPTGNKSAALANFPAPPEPTSGSRILAERLKYPEFVPPAVVLPHGKVGNSPSGVSCDMTKGKFGPWEGQMLVGEQTASQVQRVNLEQVNGLYQGAVFHFLGGFEAGLIPVRMDQEDGTLFIGGSNRGWGSRGSKTFTFERVRFKGKAPFEMHDISARADGFEVT
;
A
#
# COMPACT_ATOMS: atom_id res chain seq x y z
N GLY A 1 -4.69 5.11 -4.15
CA GLY A 1 -4.71 4.23 -5.32
C GLY A 1 -5.34 2.89 -5.04
N ILE A 2 -5.62 2.14 -6.10
CA ILE A 2 -6.15 0.77 -6.04
C ILE A 2 -5.42 -0.11 -7.04
N GLY A 3 -5.18 -1.38 -6.69
CA GLY A 3 -4.58 -2.38 -7.56
C GLY A 3 -4.84 -3.80 -7.04
N ALA A 4 -4.68 -4.79 -7.90
CA ALA A 4 -4.78 -6.19 -7.53
C ALA A 4 -3.39 -6.80 -7.32
N ASN A 5 -3.32 -7.82 -6.46
CA ASN A 5 -2.15 -8.69 -6.36
C ASN A 5 -2.17 -9.78 -7.45
N ASP A 6 -1.20 -10.68 -7.42
CA ASP A 6 -1.07 -11.82 -8.33
C ASP A 6 -2.21 -12.85 -8.22
N LYS A 7 -2.96 -12.83 -7.11
CA LYS A 7 -4.12 -13.71 -6.86
C LYS A 7 -5.45 -13.08 -7.27
N GLY A 8 -5.45 -11.81 -7.71
CA GLY A 8 -6.65 -11.07 -8.08
C GLY A 8 -7.36 -10.38 -6.90
N ASP A 9 -6.80 -10.42 -5.70
CA ASP A 9 -7.33 -9.68 -4.56
C ASP A 9 -6.99 -8.20 -4.68
N PHE A 10 -7.99 -7.33 -4.40
CA PHE A 10 -7.81 -5.89 -4.51
C PHE A 10 -7.29 -5.25 -3.23
N PHE A 11 -6.35 -4.35 -3.40
CA PHE A 11 -5.78 -3.53 -2.33
C PHE A 11 -5.90 -2.05 -2.69
N TYR A 12 -5.99 -1.22 -1.66
CA TYR A 12 -5.96 0.22 -1.83
C TYR A 12 -5.06 0.88 -0.79
N THR A 13 -4.51 2.02 -1.16
CA THR A 13 -3.73 2.86 -0.27
C THR A 13 -4.64 3.84 0.44
N ASP A 14 -4.39 4.02 1.74
CA ASP A 14 -5.12 4.96 2.57
C ASP A 14 -4.14 5.81 3.38
N ASN A 15 -4.38 7.12 3.41
CA ASN A 15 -3.58 8.04 4.19
C ASN A 15 -3.97 7.96 5.67
N GLN A 16 -3.09 8.46 6.54
CA GLN A 16 -3.47 8.70 7.92
C GLN A 16 -4.72 9.59 8.01
N GLY A 17 -5.52 9.37 9.02
CA GLY A 17 -6.78 10.10 9.20
C GLY A 17 -7.45 9.73 10.51
N VAL A 18 -8.76 9.99 10.59
CA VAL A 18 -9.56 9.68 11.76
C VAL A 18 -9.50 8.18 12.06
N TRP A 19 -8.97 7.83 13.23
CA TRP A 19 -8.71 6.48 13.70
C TRP A 19 -7.84 5.63 12.74
N ASN A 20 -7.06 6.28 11.91
CA ASN A 20 -6.09 5.67 11.00
C ASN A 20 -4.74 6.36 11.27
N GLY A 21 -4.07 5.95 12.34
CA GLY A 21 -2.89 6.63 12.89
C GLY A 21 -1.66 6.63 12.00
N SER A 22 -1.67 5.88 10.90
CA SER A 22 -0.61 5.86 9.88
C SER A 22 -1.19 5.55 8.52
N SER A 23 -0.49 5.94 7.46
CA SER A 23 -0.80 5.49 6.11
C SER A 23 -0.68 3.97 6.01
N SER A 24 -1.36 3.37 5.04
CA SER A 24 -1.44 1.91 4.96
C SER A 24 -1.83 1.40 3.58
N LEU A 25 -1.49 0.13 3.32
CA LEU A 25 -2.06 -0.69 2.26
C LEU A 25 -3.13 -1.59 2.88
N LYS A 26 -4.35 -1.51 2.39
CA LYS A 26 -5.52 -2.21 2.92
C LYS A 26 -6.08 -3.19 1.90
N TRP A 27 -6.49 -4.36 2.37
CA TRP A 27 -7.19 -5.34 1.56
C TRP A 27 -8.66 -4.96 1.42
N LEU A 28 -9.12 -4.73 0.20
CA LEU A 28 -10.52 -4.42 -0.10
C LEU A 28 -11.35 -5.73 -0.11
N ARG A 29 -11.83 -6.11 1.06
CA ARG A 29 -12.63 -7.31 1.25
C ARG A 29 -14.11 -6.95 1.32
N PRO A 30 -14.99 -7.58 0.50
CA PRO A 30 -16.43 -7.36 0.59
C PRO A 30 -16.97 -7.62 2.00
N GLY A 31 -17.89 -6.77 2.46
CA GLY A 31 -18.52 -6.90 3.78
C GLY A 31 -17.62 -6.55 4.97
N SER A 32 -16.43 -6.01 4.74
CA SER A 32 -15.50 -5.62 5.81
C SER A 32 -15.54 -4.11 6.09
N PHE A 33 -15.26 -3.76 7.34
CA PHE A 33 -15.01 -2.40 7.77
C PHE A 33 -13.50 -2.14 7.83
N GLN A 34 -13.04 -1.04 7.26
CA GLN A 34 -11.61 -0.72 7.10
C GLN A 34 -11.08 0.33 8.08
N GLY A 35 -11.89 0.68 9.08
CA GLY A 35 -11.44 1.50 10.20
C GLY A 35 -11.51 3.02 10.03
N ASN A 36 -12.26 3.55 9.07
CA ASN A 36 -12.50 4.99 8.97
C ASN A 36 -13.96 5.34 9.30
N PRO A 37 -14.26 5.79 10.52
CA PRO A 37 -15.64 6.05 10.95
C PRO A 37 -16.19 7.39 10.46
N THR A 38 -15.45 8.19 9.70
CA THR A 38 -15.88 9.53 9.27
C THR A 38 -17.21 9.49 8.48
N GLY A 39 -17.47 8.41 7.76
CA GLY A 39 -18.71 8.19 7.02
C GLY A 39 -19.95 7.92 7.89
N ASN A 40 -19.78 7.59 9.18
CA ASN A 40 -20.89 7.22 10.06
C ASN A 40 -21.97 8.33 10.18
N LYS A 41 -21.56 9.59 10.09
CA LYS A 41 -22.47 10.74 10.08
C LYS A 41 -23.50 10.71 8.95
N SER A 42 -23.18 10.03 7.87
CA SER A 42 -24.04 9.90 6.69
C SER A 42 -24.81 8.57 6.64
N ALA A 43 -24.59 7.66 7.58
CA ALA A 43 -25.21 6.33 7.56
C ALA A 43 -26.74 6.41 7.59
N ALA A 44 -27.32 7.30 8.38
CA ALA A 44 -28.76 7.50 8.46
C ALA A 44 -29.38 7.97 7.12
N LEU A 45 -28.62 8.75 6.33
CA LEU A 45 -29.05 9.21 5.00
C LEU A 45 -29.01 8.07 3.98
N ALA A 46 -28.11 7.13 4.13
CA ALA A 46 -27.96 5.99 3.25
C ALA A 46 -28.90 4.82 3.58
N ASN A 47 -29.67 4.91 4.67
CA ASN A 47 -30.61 3.89 5.14
C ASN A 47 -29.98 2.50 5.29
N PHE A 48 -28.77 2.43 5.84
CA PHE A 48 -28.09 1.20 6.21
C PHE A 48 -27.47 1.31 7.62
N PRO A 49 -27.18 0.19 8.29
CA PRO A 49 -26.55 0.23 9.61
C PRO A 49 -25.24 1.01 9.59
N ALA A 50 -25.04 1.88 10.56
CA ALA A 50 -23.76 2.56 10.72
C ALA A 50 -22.65 1.53 10.97
N PRO A 51 -21.47 1.69 10.33
CA PRO A 51 -20.32 0.86 10.66
C PRO A 51 -19.87 1.10 12.11
N PRO A 52 -19.06 0.20 12.67
CA PRO A 52 -18.52 0.37 14.01
C PRO A 52 -17.83 1.72 14.21
N GLU A 53 -17.93 2.27 15.40
CA GLU A 53 -17.19 3.46 15.79
C GLU A 53 -16.15 3.10 16.86
N PRO A 54 -14.87 2.90 16.44
CA PRO A 54 -13.82 2.54 17.37
C PRO A 54 -13.53 3.65 18.37
N THR A 55 -13.09 3.27 19.57
CA THR A 55 -12.64 4.23 20.57
C THR A 55 -11.38 4.95 20.11
N SER A 56 -11.36 6.27 20.15
CA SER A 56 -10.19 7.06 19.77
C SER A 56 -8.96 6.67 20.61
N GLY A 57 -7.82 6.48 19.95
CA GLY A 57 -6.57 6.06 20.58
C GLY A 57 -6.47 4.57 20.93
N SER A 58 -7.51 3.78 20.65
CA SER A 58 -7.47 2.34 20.87
C SER A 58 -6.58 1.63 19.84
N ARG A 59 -6.12 0.43 20.20
CA ARG A 59 -5.34 -0.41 19.30
C ARG A 59 -6.24 -1.17 18.33
N ILE A 60 -5.88 -1.19 17.05
CA ILE A 60 -6.61 -1.89 15.98
C ILE A 60 -6.95 -3.33 16.36
N LEU A 61 -6.00 -4.10 16.89
CA LEU A 61 -6.22 -5.49 17.27
C LEU A 61 -7.19 -5.65 18.44
N ALA A 62 -7.22 -4.68 19.38
CA ALA A 62 -8.18 -4.68 20.48
C ALA A 62 -9.61 -4.37 20.00
N GLU A 63 -9.75 -3.40 19.08
CA GLU A 63 -11.08 -3.07 18.52
C GLU A 63 -11.62 -4.23 17.66
N ARG A 64 -10.78 -4.97 16.98
CA ARG A 64 -11.19 -6.14 16.20
C ARG A 64 -11.85 -7.24 17.05
N LEU A 65 -11.47 -7.37 18.32
CA LEU A 65 -12.14 -8.32 19.23
C LEU A 65 -13.60 -7.93 19.49
N LYS A 66 -13.93 -6.63 19.41
CA LYS A 66 -15.29 -6.12 19.56
C LYS A 66 -16.06 -6.11 18.24
N TYR A 67 -15.36 -5.89 17.15
CA TYR A 67 -15.91 -5.74 15.80
C TYR A 67 -15.22 -6.72 14.84
N PRO A 68 -15.72 -7.97 14.74
CA PRO A 68 -15.09 -9.01 13.88
C PRO A 68 -15.04 -8.65 12.39
N GLU A 69 -15.93 -7.78 11.93
CA GLU A 69 -15.95 -7.24 10.57
C GLU A 69 -14.80 -6.29 10.26
N PHE A 70 -14.11 -5.83 11.30
CA PHE A 70 -12.97 -4.93 11.14
C PHE A 70 -11.75 -5.71 10.63
N VAL A 71 -11.25 -5.31 9.46
CA VAL A 71 -10.04 -5.87 8.85
C VAL A 71 -8.89 -4.89 9.06
N PRO A 72 -7.83 -5.28 9.79
CA PRO A 72 -6.66 -4.43 9.96
C PRO A 72 -5.97 -4.19 8.61
N PRO A 73 -5.17 -3.11 8.46
CA PRO A 73 -4.32 -2.93 7.30
C PRO A 73 -3.44 -4.16 7.05
N ALA A 74 -3.30 -4.55 5.77
CA ALA A 74 -2.37 -5.61 5.40
C ALA A 74 -0.93 -5.17 5.70
N VAL A 75 -0.59 -3.91 5.38
CA VAL A 75 0.71 -3.33 5.71
C VAL A 75 0.54 -1.88 6.18
N VAL A 76 1.10 -1.57 7.33
CA VAL A 76 1.22 -0.18 7.81
C VAL A 76 2.41 0.46 7.11
N LEU A 77 2.20 1.66 6.58
CA LEU A 77 3.21 2.51 5.95
C LEU A 77 3.51 3.66 6.93
N PRO A 78 4.49 3.53 7.85
CA PRO A 78 4.69 4.48 8.92
C PRO A 78 4.84 5.92 8.43
N HIS A 79 3.96 6.80 8.91
CA HIS A 79 3.93 8.21 8.54
C HIS A 79 5.24 8.90 8.92
N GLY A 80 5.73 9.79 8.06
CA GLY A 80 7.00 10.49 8.25
C GLY A 80 8.25 9.66 7.93
N LYS A 81 8.11 8.35 7.76
CA LYS A 81 9.24 7.44 7.49
C LYS A 81 9.11 6.70 6.17
N VAL A 82 7.99 6.03 5.95
CA VAL A 82 7.77 5.18 4.78
C VAL A 82 6.70 5.75 3.85
N GLY A 83 5.55 6.14 4.37
CA GLY A 83 4.46 6.63 3.54
C GLY A 83 3.71 7.78 4.20
N ASN A 84 3.83 8.98 3.64
CA ASN A 84 3.00 10.13 4.03
C ASN A 84 1.72 10.18 3.20
N SER A 85 1.86 10.01 1.88
CA SER A 85 0.78 10.06 0.91
C SER A 85 0.91 8.91 -0.09
N PRO A 86 0.64 7.67 0.34
CA PRO A 86 0.70 6.52 -0.57
C PRO A 86 -0.36 6.67 -1.65
N SER A 87 -0.01 6.31 -2.88
CA SER A 87 -0.79 6.64 -4.06
C SER A 87 -1.06 5.40 -4.93
N GLY A 88 -0.62 5.37 -6.17
CA GLY A 88 -0.86 4.29 -7.11
C GLY A 88 -0.32 2.94 -6.63
N VAL A 89 -1.02 1.86 -7.01
CA VAL A 89 -0.64 0.48 -6.66
C VAL A 89 -0.57 -0.35 -7.92
N SER A 90 0.48 -1.16 -8.06
CA SER A 90 0.63 -2.15 -9.12
C SER A 90 1.32 -3.39 -8.56
N CYS A 91 1.06 -4.55 -9.16
CA CYS A 91 1.74 -5.80 -8.82
C CYS A 91 2.73 -6.16 -9.93
N ASP A 92 3.90 -6.66 -9.57
CA ASP A 92 4.81 -7.28 -10.53
C ASP A 92 4.34 -8.70 -10.85
N MET A 93 3.88 -8.90 -12.08
CA MET A 93 3.51 -10.21 -12.65
C MET A 93 4.23 -10.41 -13.97
N THR A 94 5.44 -9.85 -14.09
CA THR A 94 6.21 -9.78 -15.36
C THR A 94 6.99 -11.04 -15.67
N LYS A 95 6.94 -12.06 -14.80
CA LYS A 95 7.70 -13.30 -14.90
C LYS A 95 9.22 -13.03 -14.96
N GLY A 96 9.65 -12.14 -14.04
CA GLY A 96 11.06 -11.79 -13.87
C GLY A 96 11.60 -10.72 -14.83
N LYS A 97 10.79 -10.15 -15.72
CA LYS A 97 11.24 -9.08 -16.64
C LYS A 97 11.54 -7.76 -15.94
N PHE A 98 10.84 -7.48 -14.84
CA PHE A 98 11.13 -6.32 -13.99
C PHE A 98 12.17 -6.64 -12.90
N GLY A 99 12.64 -7.88 -12.80
CA GLY A 99 13.62 -8.34 -11.82
C GLY A 99 13.07 -9.43 -10.90
N PRO A 100 13.69 -9.68 -9.75
CA PRO A 100 13.33 -10.79 -8.88
C PRO A 100 12.16 -10.50 -7.95
N TRP A 101 11.24 -9.59 -8.29
CA TRP A 101 10.16 -9.14 -7.38
C TRP A 101 8.77 -9.63 -7.78
N GLU A 102 8.71 -10.71 -8.53
CA GLU A 102 7.46 -11.34 -8.97
C GLU A 102 6.49 -11.54 -7.79
N GLY A 103 5.22 -11.15 -7.98
CA GLY A 103 4.17 -11.24 -6.97
C GLY A 103 4.17 -10.12 -5.93
N GLN A 104 5.20 -9.28 -5.89
CA GLN A 104 5.25 -8.18 -4.94
C GLN A 104 4.50 -6.94 -5.43
N MET A 105 3.93 -6.20 -4.49
CA MET A 105 3.19 -4.97 -4.79
C MET A 105 4.12 -3.78 -4.80
N LEU A 106 3.90 -2.88 -5.75
CA LEU A 106 4.60 -1.61 -5.89
C LEU A 106 3.64 -0.49 -5.52
N VAL A 107 4.01 0.34 -4.55
CA VAL A 107 3.19 1.43 -4.04
C VAL A 107 3.90 2.76 -4.26
N GLY A 108 3.27 3.64 -5.02
CA GLY A 108 3.76 5.01 -5.20
C GLY A 108 3.58 5.84 -3.94
N GLU A 109 4.47 6.77 -3.73
CA GLU A 109 4.43 7.70 -2.60
C GLU A 109 4.60 9.14 -3.13
N GLN A 110 3.58 9.98 -2.88
CA GLN A 110 3.55 11.31 -3.44
C GLN A 110 4.55 12.24 -2.76
N THR A 111 4.57 12.30 -1.42
CA THR A 111 5.37 13.30 -0.69
C THR A 111 6.87 13.07 -0.82
N ALA A 112 7.32 11.82 -0.76
CA ALA A 112 8.75 11.48 -0.84
C ALA A 112 9.24 11.24 -2.28
N SER A 113 8.35 11.26 -3.28
CA SER A 113 8.68 10.98 -4.70
C SER A 113 9.43 9.65 -4.85
N GLN A 114 8.81 8.57 -4.36
CA GLN A 114 9.42 7.24 -4.35
C GLN A 114 8.39 6.13 -4.57
N VAL A 115 8.88 4.95 -4.93
CA VAL A 115 8.10 3.71 -4.95
C VAL A 115 8.55 2.83 -3.79
N GLN A 116 7.57 2.32 -3.05
CA GLN A 116 7.77 1.28 -2.04
C GLN A 116 7.51 -0.08 -2.66
N ARG A 117 8.21 -1.09 -2.20
CA ARG A 117 7.95 -2.48 -2.51
C ARG A 117 7.33 -3.16 -1.30
N VAL A 118 6.26 -3.90 -1.54
CA VAL A 118 5.50 -4.57 -0.47
C VAL A 118 5.43 -6.06 -0.78
N ASN A 119 5.90 -6.86 0.17
CA ASN A 119 5.67 -8.28 0.19
C ASN A 119 4.44 -8.61 1.03
N LEU A 120 3.58 -9.50 0.53
CA LEU A 120 2.33 -9.90 1.19
C LEU A 120 2.30 -11.40 1.43
N GLU A 121 1.82 -11.79 2.61
CA GLU A 121 1.49 -13.18 2.92
C GLU A 121 0.09 -13.28 3.53
N GLN A 122 -0.49 -14.46 3.51
CA GLN A 122 -1.74 -14.74 4.22
C GLN A 122 -1.49 -15.58 5.46
N VAL A 123 -1.94 -15.08 6.61
CA VAL A 123 -1.91 -15.79 7.89
C VAL A 123 -3.32 -15.83 8.47
N ASN A 124 -3.84 -17.01 8.73
CA ASN A 124 -5.20 -17.22 9.26
C ASN A 124 -6.29 -16.50 8.43
N GLY A 125 -6.16 -16.50 7.11
CA GLY A 125 -7.14 -15.90 6.19
C GLY A 125 -7.12 -14.37 6.12
N LEU A 126 -6.09 -13.73 6.65
CA LEU A 126 -5.86 -12.30 6.55
C LEU A 126 -4.52 -12.01 5.89
N TYR A 127 -4.47 -10.92 5.14
CA TYR A 127 -3.21 -10.42 4.62
C TYR A 127 -2.43 -9.67 5.68
N GLN A 128 -1.14 -9.95 5.72
CA GLN A 128 -0.11 -9.17 6.40
C GLN A 128 1.12 -9.07 5.50
N GLY A 129 2.11 -8.28 5.86
CA GLY A 129 3.32 -8.18 5.06
C GLY A 129 4.32 -7.14 5.55
N ALA A 130 5.35 -6.96 4.74
CA ALA A 130 6.43 -6.02 4.98
C ALA A 130 6.53 -4.99 3.86
N VAL A 131 7.02 -3.80 4.19
CA VAL A 131 7.29 -2.74 3.22
C VAL A 131 8.77 -2.40 3.21
N PHE A 132 9.31 -2.22 2.01
CA PHE A 132 10.71 -1.86 1.77
C PHE A 132 10.77 -0.55 0.97
N HIS A 133 11.71 0.31 1.29
CA HIS A 133 12.11 1.38 0.36
C HIS A 133 12.70 0.73 -0.88
N PHE A 134 12.29 1.20 -2.07
CA PHE A 134 12.68 0.54 -3.30
C PHE A 134 13.29 1.49 -4.33
N LEU A 135 12.50 2.39 -4.89
CA LEU A 135 12.96 3.33 -5.92
C LEU A 135 12.70 4.76 -5.46
N GLY A 136 13.67 5.62 -5.62
CA GLY A 136 13.57 7.03 -5.26
C GLY A 136 14.22 7.95 -6.29
N GLY A 137 14.12 9.27 -6.03
CA GLY A 137 14.72 10.29 -6.87
C GLY A 137 13.88 10.69 -8.09
N PHE A 138 12.59 10.39 -8.06
CA PHE A 138 11.66 10.85 -9.11
C PHE A 138 11.47 12.36 -9.07
N GLU A 139 11.18 12.93 -10.23
CA GLU A 139 11.16 14.38 -10.44
C GLU A 139 9.95 15.11 -9.84
N ALA A 140 8.84 14.39 -9.59
CA ALA A 140 7.63 14.91 -8.94
C ALA A 140 7.03 13.88 -7.98
N GLY A 141 6.02 14.28 -7.21
CA GLY A 141 5.28 13.38 -6.32
C GLY A 141 4.50 12.34 -7.12
N LEU A 142 4.65 11.06 -6.77
CA LEU A 142 4.09 9.96 -7.54
C LEU A 142 2.59 9.82 -7.30
N ILE A 143 1.81 9.60 -8.37
CA ILE A 143 0.36 9.39 -8.30
C ILE A 143 0.00 8.07 -8.98
N PRO A 144 -0.02 7.92 -10.31
CA PRO A 144 -0.18 6.60 -10.92
C PRO A 144 1.16 5.85 -10.96
N VAL A 145 1.08 4.56 -10.62
CA VAL A 145 2.15 3.58 -10.80
C VAL A 145 1.54 2.43 -11.57
N ARG A 146 2.12 2.08 -12.73
CA ARG A 146 1.60 1.04 -13.61
C ARG A 146 2.70 0.17 -14.17
N MET A 147 2.58 -1.15 -13.96
CA MET A 147 3.46 -2.14 -14.55
C MET A 147 2.91 -2.57 -15.90
N ASP A 148 3.75 -2.48 -16.93
CA ASP A 148 3.54 -3.23 -18.16
C ASP A 148 3.98 -4.67 -17.92
N GLN A 149 3.02 -5.57 -17.89
CA GLN A 149 3.27 -6.97 -17.58
C GLN A 149 3.95 -7.71 -18.76
N GLU A 150 3.88 -7.15 -19.96
CA GLU A 150 4.45 -7.78 -21.16
C GLU A 150 5.94 -7.54 -21.29
N ASP A 151 6.42 -6.31 -21.05
CA ASP A 151 7.83 -5.95 -21.24
C ASP A 151 8.60 -5.67 -19.95
N GLY A 152 7.91 -5.64 -18.80
CA GLY A 152 8.52 -5.36 -17.49
C GLY A 152 8.91 -3.90 -17.29
N THR A 153 8.24 -2.97 -17.96
CA THR A 153 8.44 -1.54 -17.74
C THR A 153 7.48 -1.03 -16.67
N LEU A 154 8.00 -0.39 -15.64
CA LEU A 154 7.21 0.34 -14.68
C LEU A 154 7.04 1.79 -15.15
N PHE A 155 5.81 2.20 -15.44
CA PHE A 155 5.44 3.56 -15.76
C PHE A 155 4.97 4.31 -14.52
N ILE A 156 5.44 5.55 -14.37
CA ILE A 156 5.18 6.40 -13.22
C ILE A 156 4.78 7.78 -13.70
N GLY A 157 3.61 8.23 -13.28
CA GLY A 157 3.18 9.60 -13.43
C GLY A 157 3.24 10.34 -12.11
N GLY A 158 3.59 11.61 -12.14
CA GLY A 158 3.71 12.41 -10.94
C GLY A 158 3.24 13.83 -11.10
N SER A 159 2.88 14.45 -9.96
CA SER A 159 2.49 15.86 -9.92
C SER A 159 2.78 16.47 -8.55
N ASN A 160 3.23 17.74 -8.57
CA ASN A 160 3.34 18.62 -7.41
C ASN A 160 2.25 19.69 -7.41
N ARG A 161 1.26 19.56 -8.30
CA ARG A 161 0.15 20.51 -8.38
C ARG A 161 -0.78 20.31 -7.17
N GLY A 162 -0.88 21.34 -6.35
CA GLY A 162 -1.72 21.36 -5.15
C GLY A 162 -1.07 20.78 -3.89
N TRP A 163 -0.04 19.95 -4.01
CA TRP A 163 0.70 19.37 -2.88
C TRP A 163 2.16 19.13 -3.25
N GLY A 164 3.08 19.70 -2.48
CA GLY A 164 4.51 19.57 -2.72
C GLY A 164 5.05 18.16 -2.43
N SER A 165 6.15 17.84 -3.08
CA SER A 165 6.90 16.60 -2.85
C SER A 165 8.40 16.89 -2.78
N ARG A 166 9.21 15.84 -2.60
CA ARG A 166 10.68 15.94 -2.70
C ARG A 166 11.16 16.21 -4.13
N GLY A 167 10.39 15.79 -5.12
CA GLY A 167 10.67 16.12 -6.51
C GLY A 167 10.44 17.61 -6.77
N SER A 168 11.22 18.21 -7.68
CA SER A 168 11.22 19.66 -7.93
C SER A 168 10.34 20.09 -9.11
N LYS A 169 9.90 19.14 -9.95
CA LYS A 169 9.10 19.46 -11.13
C LYS A 169 7.61 19.47 -10.85
N THR A 170 6.87 20.27 -11.57
CA THR A 170 5.41 20.38 -11.44
C THR A 170 4.71 19.07 -11.79
N PHE A 171 5.25 18.35 -12.78
CA PHE A 171 4.75 17.04 -13.23
C PHE A 171 5.90 16.21 -13.79
N THR A 172 5.69 14.89 -13.83
CA THR A 172 6.64 13.96 -14.44
C THR A 172 5.90 12.78 -15.09
N PHE A 173 6.54 12.21 -16.12
CA PHE A 173 6.21 10.89 -16.64
C PHE A 173 7.50 10.13 -16.87
N GLU A 174 7.73 9.12 -16.06
CA GLU A 174 8.99 8.39 -16.02
C GLU A 174 8.76 6.90 -16.23
N ARG A 175 9.79 6.19 -16.64
CA ARG A 175 9.78 4.73 -16.76
C ARG A 175 11.01 4.12 -16.12
N VAL A 176 10.81 3.00 -15.48
CA VAL A 176 11.88 2.21 -14.86
C VAL A 176 11.94 0.84 -15.51
N ARG A 177 13.14 0.37 -15.79
CA ARG A 177 13.42 -0.96 -16.32
C ARG A 177 14.53 -1.63 -15.53
N PHE A 178 14.38 -2.92 -15.30
CA PHE A 178 15.42 -3.73 -14.72
C PHE A 178 16.61 -3.91 -15.70
N LYS A 179 17.83 -3.78 -15.18
CA LYS A 179 19.06 -3.89 -15.98
C LYS A 179 19.88 -5.15 -15.67
N GLY A 180 19.26 -6.19 -15.14
CA GLY A 180 19.87 -7.50 -14.95
C GLY A 180 20.74 -7.67 -13.71
N LYS A 181 20.84 -6.67 -12.82
CA LYS A 181 21.58 -6.78 -11.57
C LYS A 181 20.65 -6.57 -10.38
N ALA A 182 20.32 -7.66 -9.67
CA ALA A 182 19.57 -7.58 -8.44
C ALA A 182 20.44 -6.94 -7.34
N PRO A 183 19.91 -5.98 -6.56
CA PRO A 183 20.61 -5.48 -5.39
C PRO A 183 20.71 -6.56 -4.31
N PHE A 184 21.71 -6.45 -3.46
CA PHE A 184 21.79 -7.26 -2.24
C PHE A 184 20.93 -6.57 -1.16
N GLU A 185 19.70 -7.05 -1.02
CA GLU A 185 18.72 -6.51 -0.08
C GLU A 185 17.81 -7.62 0.43
N MET A 186 17.05 -7.36 1.50
CA MET A 186 15.99 -8.27 1.92
C MET A 186 14.95 -8.39 0.80
N HIS A 187 14.78 -9.60 0.30
CA HIS A 187 13.83 -9.87 -0.78
C HIS A 187 12.42 -10.09 -0.24
N ASP A 188 12.32 -10.86 0.82
CA ASP A 188 11.08 -11.29 1.42
C ASP A 188 11.21 -11.42 2.93
N ILE A 189 10.08 -11.31 3.64
CA ILE A 189 9.97 -11.60 5.05
C ILE A 189 8.63 -12.29 5.33
N SER A 190 8.68 -13.45 5.96
CA SER A 190 7.51 -14.27 6.27
C SER A 190 7.45 -14.62 7.75
N ALA A 191 6.25 -14.65 8.32
CA ALA A 191 6.04 -15.08 9.68
C ALA A 191 6.16 -16.61 9.81
N ARG A 192 6.79 -17.06 10.88
CA ARG A 192 6.91 -18.45 11.29
C ARG A 192 6.42 -18.60 12.73
N ALA A 193 6.21 -19.83 13.18
CA ALA A 193 5.71 -20.08 14.53
C ALA A 193 6.62 -19.52 15.64
N ASP A 194 7.91 -19.42 15.39
CA ASP A 194 8.97 -19.04 16.32
C ASP A 194 9.68 -17.72 15.95
N GLY A 195 9.23 -17.03 14.89
CA GLY A 195 9.84 -15.75 14.47
C GLY A 195 9.55 -15.38 13.03
N PHE A 196 10.56 -14.87 12.35
CA PHE A 196 10.48 -14.45 10.94
C PHE A 196 11.59 -15.12 10.13
N GLU A 197 11.22 -15.57 8.94
CA GLU A 197 12.17 -15.97 7.92
C GLU A 197 12.40 -14.79 6.97
N VAL A 198 13.67 -14.49 6.70
CA VAL A 198 14.09 -13.41 5.79
C VAL A 198 14.93 -14.01 4.67
N THR A 199 14.60 -13.68 3.44
CA THR A 199 15.35 -14.12 2.24
C THR A 199 15.92 -12.94 1.47
#